data_c6954d7a38844b2f21016b16d77da7ee
#
_entry.id   c6954d7a38844b2f21016b16d77da7ee
#
_cell.length_a   1.000
_cell.length_b   1.000
_cell.length_c   1.000
_cell.angle_alpha   90.00
_cell.angle_beta   90.00
_cell.angle_gamma   90.00
#
_symmetry.space_group_name_H-M   'P 1'
#
loop_
_entity.id
_entity.type
_entity.pdbx_description
1 polymer ?
#
loop_
_entity_poly.entity_id
_entity_poly.type
_entity_poly.pdbx_seq_one_letter_code
_entity_poly.pdbx_strand_id
1 'polypeptide(L)'
;MKVTQLRSFSVQDEGGRVFMIVRVDTDAGHHGLGEVGISNWGRAIGAAIEHLAELVVGADPWETERLWQEMFRSGFFPADKVYSCAISAIDIALWDIKGKSVNMPTYKLMGGPVRNKVVSYPHTQGTTIDQLVENCVEAVEAGWKFVRWGQPETGGAFETPGISVLEPVESMKIAVEQMSRVREAV
;
A
#
# COMPACT_ATOMS: atom_id res chain seq x y z
N MET A 1 22.11 -12.62 -14.41
CA MET A 1 21.98 -12.07 -13.04
C MET A 1 21.04 -12.98 -12.28
N LYS A 2 21.36 -13.27 -11.01
CA LYS A 2 20.48 -14.12 -10.18
C LYS A 2 20.19 -13.45 -8.86
N VAL A 3 18.99 -13.64 -8.35
CA VAL A 3 18.61 -13.25 -6.99
C VAL A 3 19.38 -14.14 -6.00
N THR A 4 20.08 -13.52 -5.05
CA THR A 4 20.85 -14.22 -4.03
C THR A 4 20.18 -14.23 -2.68
N GLN A 5 19.39 -13.21 -2.36
CA GLN A 5 18.70 -13.08 -1.09
C GLN A 5 17.45 -12.22 -1.22
N LEU A 6 16.42 -12.56 -0.44
CA LEU A 6 15.22 -11.77 -0.23
C LEU A 6 14.99 -11.63 1.28
N ARG A 7 14.79 -10.41 1.75
CA ARG A 7 14.58 -10.10 3.17
C ARG A 7 13.49 -9.06 3.34
N SER A 8 12.77 -9.13 4.45
CA SER A 8 11.83 -8.09 4.88
C SER A 8 12.34 -7.38 6.14
N PHE A 9 12.03 -6.09 6.26
CA PHE A 9 12.39 -5.24 7.38
C PHE A 9 11.16 -4.45 7.82
N SER A 10 10.84 -4.50 9.10
CA SER A 10 9.84 -3.61 9.69
C SER A 10 10.53 -2.35 10.20
N VAL A 11 10.13 -1.20 9.68
CA VAL A 11 10.63 0.12 10.06
C VAL A 11 9.47 0.90 10.68
N GLN A 12 9.67 1.46 11.86
CA GLN A 12 8.66 2.24 12.56
C GLN A 12 9.05 3.72 12.53
N ASP A 13 8.08 4.60 12.21
CA ASP A 13 8.26 6.03 12.33
C ASP A 13 8.04 6.53 13.77
N GLU A 14 8.29 7.81 14.00
CA GLU A 14 8.11 8.46 15.32
C GLU A 14 6.64 8.44 15.78
N GLY A 15 5.69 8.37 14.86
CA GLY A 15 4.25 8.27 15.13
C GLY A 15 3.75 6.86 15.45
N GLY A 16 4.67 5.87 15.45
CA GLY A 16 4.34 4.47 15.72
C GLY A 16 3.81 3.69 14.50
N ARG A 17 3.75 4.29 13.31
CA ARG A 17 3.35 3.60 12.08
C ARG A 17 4.46 2.68 11.61
N VAL A 18 4.12 1.44 11.32
CA VAL A 18 5.07 0.43 10.83
C VAL A 18 4.97 0.30 9.32
N PHE A 19 6.13 0.42 8.67
CA PHE A 19 6.34 0.15 7.25
C PHE A 19 7.11 -1.15 7.10
N MET A 20 6.72 -1.99 6.16
CA MET A 20 7.45 -3.22 5.85
C MET A 20 8.11 -3.08 4.48
N ILE A 21 9.44 -3.06 4.48
CA ILE A 21 10.27 -2.95 3.29
C ILE A 21 10.79 -4.34 2.91
N VAL A 22 10.71 -4.67 1.65
CA VAL A 22 11.33 -5.87 1.06
C VAL A 22 12.58 -5.44 0.32
N ARG A 23 13.68 -6.16 0.56
CA ARG A 23 14.93 -6.02 -0.18
C ARG A 23 15.28 -7.32 -0.89
N VAL A 24 15.56 -7.23 -2.17
CA VAL A 24 16.04 -8.32 -3.02
C VAL A 24 17.47 -8.00 -3.46
N ASP A 25 18.41 -8.88 -3.13
CA ASP A 25 19.83 -8.76 -3.51
C ASP A 25 20.16 -9.70 -4.69
N THR A 26 21.16 -9.33 -5.51
CA THR A 26 21.62 -10.11 -6.68
C THR A 26 23.11 -10.39 -6.66
N ASP A 27 23.54 -11.42 -7.40
CA ASP A 27 24.96 -11.77 -7.63
C ASP A 27 25.73 -10.70 -8.45
N ALA A 28 25.04 -9.80 -9.12
CA ALA A 28 25.63 -8.68 -9.86
C ALA A 28 25.84 -7.42 -9.01
N GLY A 29 25.59 -7.47 -7.70
CA GLY A 29 25.74 -6.34 -6.79
C GLY A 29 24.58 -5.32 -6.82
N HIS A 30 23.58 -5.52 -7.65
CA HIS A 30 22.36 -4.72 -7.62
C HIS A 30 21.42 -5.22 -6.52
N HIS A 31 20.68 -4.29 -5.91
CA HIS A 31 19.58 -4.62 -5.04
C HIS A 31 18.35 -3.76 -5.35
N GLY A 32 17.17 -4.33 -5.13
CA GLY A 32 15.89 -3.63 -5.26
C GLY A 32 15.17 -3.54 -3.94
N LEU A 33 14.35 -2.50 -3.83
CA LEU A 33 13.49 -2.25 -2.69
C LEU A 33 12.03 -2.22 -3.14
N GLY A 34 11.16 -2.81 -2.33
CA GLY A 34 9.72 -2.71 -2.46
C GLY A 34 9.09 -2.49 -1.09
N GLU A 35 7.88 -1.98 -1.06
CA GLU A 35 7.13 -1.74 0.18
C GLU A 35 5.81 -2.51 0.16
N VAL A 36 5.45 -3.05 1.31
CA VAL A 36 4.14 -3.68 1.52
C VAL A 36 3.08 -2.61 1.72
N GLY A 37 2.05 -2.60 0.88
CA GLY A 37 1.03 -1.55 0.83
C GLY A 37 -0.01 -1.57 1.95
N ILE A 38 0.03 -2.50 2.90
CA ILE A 38 -0.91 -2.56 4.03
C ILE A 38 -0.18 -2.68 5.37
N SER A 39 -0.73 -2.02 6.39
CA SER A 39 -0.31 -2.15 7.79
C SER A 39 -1.14 -3.22 8.52
N ASN A 40 -0.79 -3.50 9.77
CA ASN A 40 -1.48 -4.38 10.74
C ASN A 40 -1.31 -5.90 10.56
N TRP A 41 -1.04 -6.42 9.36
CA TRP A 41 -0.84 -7.85 9.11
C TRP A 41 0.64 -8.22 8.90
N GLY A 42 1.56 -7.40 9.42
CA GLY A 42 2.99 -7.49 9.14
C GLY A 42 3.59 -8.88 9.39
N ARG A 43 3.21 -9.57 10.48
CA ARG A 43 3.73 -10.93 10.75
C ARG A 43 3.28 -11.95 9.70
N ALA A 44 2.01 -11.91 9.29
CA ALA A 44 1.49 -12.82 8.28
C ALA A 44 2.13 -12.56 6.90
N ILE A 45 2.28 -11.28 6.53
CA ILE A 45 2.91 -10.88 5.28
C ILE A 45 4.42 -11.20 5.30
N GLY A 46 5.10 -10.99 6.42
CA GLY A 46 6.50 -11.38 6.59
C GLY A 46 6.72 -12.87 6.36
N ALA A 47 5.88 -13.73 6.94
CA ALA A 47 5.92 -15.17 6.70
C ALA A 47 5.61 -15.53 5.23
N ALA A 48 4.67 -14.82 4.58
CA ALA A 48 4.40 -15.00 3.16
C ALA A 48 5.61 -14.61 2.29
N ILE A 49 6.32 -13.53 2.63
CA ILE A 49 7.54 -13.10 1.94
C ILE A 49 8.64 -14.16 2.10
N GLU A 50 8.84 -14.72 3.29
CA GLU A 50 9.80 -15.78 3.54
C GLU A 50 9.47 -17.05 2.72
N HIS A 51 8.21 -17.44 2.65
CA HIS A 51 7.76 -18.56 1.83
C HIS A 51 8.00 -18.32 0.34
N LEU A 52 7.64 -17.14 -0.16
CA LEU A 52 7.83 -16.77 -1.57
C LEU A 52 9.31 -16.62 -1.95
N ALA A 53 10.21 -16.37 -0.99
CA ALA A 53 11.63 -16.32 -1.24
C ALA A 53 12.18 -17.64 -1.80
N GLU A 54 11.57 -18.78 -1.47
CA GLU A 54 11.96 -20.09 -2.02
C GLU A 54 11.77 -20.19 -3.54
N LEU A 55 10.82 -19.43 -4.10
CA LEU A 55 10.56 -19.36 -5.54
C LEU A 55 11.45 -18.34 -6.25
N VAL A 56 11.85 -17.28 -5.55
CA VAL A 56 12.53 -16.12 -6.14
C VAL A 56 14.06 -16.22 -6.06
N VAL A 57 14.60 -16.79 -4.97
CA VAL A 57 16.05 -16.95 -4.81
C VAL A 57 16.58 -17.95 -5.85
N GLY A 58 17.64 -17.54 -6.55
CA GLY A 58 18.23 -18.30 -7.67
C GLY A 58 17.65 -17.98 -9.04
N ALA A 59 16.49 -17.29 -9.10
CA ALA A 59 15.86 -16.90 -10.35
C ALA A 59 16.52 -15.67 -11.00
N ASP A 60 16.26 -15.44 -12.28
CA ASP A 60 16.64 -14.19 -12.96
C ASP A 60 15.63 -13.09 -12.65
N PRO A 61 16.05 -11.97 -12.01
CA PRO A 61 15.14 -10.88 -11.69
C PRO A 61 14.57 -10.16 -12.92
N TRP A 62 15.06 -10.44 -14.13
CA TRP A 62 14.50 -9.92 -15.37
C TRP A 62 13.20 -10.61 -15.77
N GLU A 63 12.94 -11.80 -15.29
CA GLU A 63 11.74 -12.60 -15.60
C GLU A 63 10.56 -12.27 -14.66
N THR A 64 10.27 -10.97 -14.47
CA THR A 64 9.24 -10.51 -13.52
C THR A 64 7.87 -11.14 -13.76
N GLU A 65 7.41 -11.23 -15.01
CA GLU A 65 6.12 -11.82 -15.34
C GLU A 65 6.05 -13.31 -14.98
N ARG A 66 7.10 -14.07 -15.28
CA ARG A 66 7.19 -15.47 -14.90
C ARG A 66 7.15 -15.64 -13.38
N LEU A 67 8.00 -14.88 -12.67
CA LEU A 67 8.08 -14.93 -11.21
C LEU A 67 6.75 -14.50 -10.57
N TRP A 68 6.09 -13.48 -11.12
CA TRP A 68 4.77 -13.07 -10.64
C TRP A 68 3.75 -14.21 -10.80
N GLN A 69 3.70 -14.88 -11.95
CA GLN A 69 2.79 -15.99 -12.19
C GLN A 69 3.09 -17.18 -11.26
N GLU A 70 4.36 -17.51 -11.07
CA GLU A 70 4.79 -18.58 -10.17
C GLU A 70 4.36 -18.27 -8.72
N MET A 71 4.64 -17.08 -8.22
CA MET A 71 4.23 -16.65 -6.88
C MET A 71 2.70 -16.64 -6.72
N PHE A 72 1.97 -16.12 -7.71
CA PHE A 72 0.52 -16.00 -7.64
C PHE A 72 -0.21 -17.36 -7.67
N ARG A 73 0.38 -18.36 -8.33
CA ARG A 73 -0.19 -19.68 -8.54
C ARG A 73 0.51 -20.80 -7.75
N SER A 74 1.38 -20.45 -6.82
CA SER A 74 2.16 -21.43 -6.03
C SER A 74 1.33 -22.33 -5.15
N GLY A 75 0.12 -21.91 -4.78
CA GLY A 75 -0.83 -22.71 -4.01
C GLY A 75 -1.93 -23.34 -4.88
N PHE A 76 -2.78 -24.15 -4.25
CA PHE A 76 -3.95 -24.74 -4.92
C PHE A 76 -4.97 -23.65 -5.34
N PHE A 77 -5.14 -22.63 -4.52
CA PHE A 77 -5.92 -21.44 -4.86
C PHE A 77 -5.00 -20.29 -5.23
N PRO A 78 -5.45 -19.34 -6.09
CA PRO A 78 -4.71 -18.12 -6.35
C PRO A 78 -4.42 -17.33 -5.07
N ALA A 79 -3.34 -16.52 -5.11
CA ALA A 79 -2.93 -15.70 -3.98
C ALA A 79 -4.07 -14.81 -3.44
N ASP A 80 -4.26 -14.86 -2.14
CA ASP A 80 -5.18 -14.00 -1.41
C ASP A 80 -4.57 -12.61 -1.11
N LYS A 81 -5.24 -11.82 -0.27
CA LYS A 81 -4.80 -10.46 0.07
C LYS A 81 -3.42 -10.42 0.71
N VAL A 82 -3.09 -11.35 1.61
CA VAL A 82 -1.79 -11.39 2.30
C VAL A 82 -0.68 -11.71 1.30
N TYR A 83 -0.86 -12.77 0.52
CA TYR A 83 0.10 -13.15 -0.52
C TYR A 83 0.22 -12.10 -1.62
N SER A 84 -0.88 -11.50 -2.07
CA SER A 84 -0.84 -10.44 -3.08
C SER A 84 -0.06 -9.21 -2.62
N CYS A 85 -0.11 -8.85 -1.35
CA CYS A 85 0.71 -7.77 -0.80
C CYS A 85 2.20 -8.14 -0.76
N ALA A 86 2.54 -9.38 -0.40
CA ALA A 86 3.90 -9.88 -0.43
C ALA A 86 4.46 -9.92 -1.86
N ILE A 87 3.69 -10.47 -2.81
CA ILE A 87 4.04 -10.53 -4.24
C ILE A 87 4.28 -9.13 -4.80
N SER A 88 3.38 -8.18 -4.51
CA SER A 88 3.52 -6.79 -4.97
C SER A 88 4.83 -6.14 -4.49
N ALA A 89 5.19 -6.33 -3.22
CA ALA A 89 6.43 -5.78 -2.68
C ALA A 89 7.67 -6.42 -3.32
N ILE A 90 7.64 -7.73 -3.58
CA ILE A 90 8.71 -8.44 -4.28
C ILE A 90 8.82 -7.96 -5.74
N ASP A 91 7.70 -7.85 -6.45
CA ASP A 91 7.67 -7.40 -7.84
C ASP A 91 8.20 -5.97 -7.99
N ILE A 92 7.81 -5.05 -7.11
CA ILE A 92 8.38 -3.69 -7.07
C ILE A 92 9.90 -3.73 -6.91
N ALA A 93 10.43 -4.58 -6.02
CA ALA A 93 11.87 -4.74 -5.84
C ALA A 93 12.57 -5.30 -7.09
N LEU A 94 11.95 -6.25 -7.79
CA LEU A 94 12.49 -6.78 -9.05
C LEU A 94 12.53 -5.71 -10.15
N TRP A 95 11.48 -4.88 -10.27
CA TRP A 95 11.47 -3.74 -11.18
C TRP A 95 12.52 -2.68 -10.83
N ASP A 96 12.78 -2.44 -9.55
CA ASP A 96 13.84 -1.54 -9.09
C ASP A 96 15.24 -2.09 -9.49
N ILE A 97 15.46 -3.41 -9.37
CA ILE A 97 16.68 -4.06 -9.88
C ILE A 97 16.84 -3.85 -11.39
N LYS A 98 15.77 -4.07 -12.17
CA LYS A 98 15.80 -3.82 -13.63
C LYS A 98 16.24 -2.41 -13.95
N GLY A 99 15.61 -1.42 -13.33
CA GLY A 99 15.95 -0.01 -13.52
C GLY A 99 17.42 0.29 -13.21
N LYS A 100 17.90 -0.19 -12.06
CA LYS A 100 19.29 -0.01 -11.62
C LYS A 100 20.29 -0.71 -12.54
N SER A 101 19.99 -1.90 -13.02
CA SER A 101 20.89 -2.69 -13.88
C SER A 101 21.15 -2.04 -15.24
N VAL A 102 20.23 -1.22 -15.73
CA VAL A 102 20.36 -0.46 -16.98
C VAL A 102 20.49 1.05 -16.77
N ASN A 103 20.69 1.48 -15.53
CA ASN A 103 20.79 2.90 -15.13
C ASN A 103 19.62 3.75 -15.67
N MET A 104 18.40 3.23 -15.54
CA MET A 104 17.18 3.88 -16.03
C MET A 104 16.09 3.84 -14.95
N PRO A 105 15.38 4.95 -14.71
CA PRO A 105 14.21 4.93 -13.81
C PRO A 105 13.14 3.94 -14.28
N THR A 106 12.57 3.17 -13.36
CA THR A 106 11.58 2.13 -13.65
C THR A 106 10.42 2.63 -14.52
N TYR A 107 9.92 3.85 -14.28
CA TYR A 107 8.81 4.39 -15.08
C TYR A 107 9.14 4.54 -16.58
N LYS A 108 10.42 4.72 -16.93
CA LYS A 108 10.85 4.75 -18.35
C LYS A 108 10.85 3.36 -18.97
N LEU A 109 11.20 2.32 -18.19
CA LEU A 109 11.09 0.94 -18.63
C LEU A 109 9.63 0.52 -18.87
N MET A 110 8.70 1.12 -18.16
CA MET A 110 7.26 0.91 -18.28
C MET A 110 6.60 1.75 -19.41
N GLY A 111 7.37 2.44 -20.25
CA GLY A 111 6.86 3.21 -21.38
C GLY A 111 6.92 4.73 -21.21
N GLY A 112 7.44 5.23 -20.10
CA GLY A 112 7.63 6.65 -19.83
C GLY A 112 6.45 7.35 -19.16
N PRO A 113 6.58 8.63 -18.84
CA PRO A 113 5.57 9.36 -18.11
C PRO A 113 4.42 9.80 -19.00
N VAL A 114 3.19 9.58 -18.56
CA VAL A 114 1.98 10.15 -19.19
C VAL A 114 1.76 11.61 -18.75
N ARG A 115 2.30 11.96 -17.57
CA ARG A 115 2.21 13.30 -16.95
C ARG A 115 3.42 13.55 -16.07
N ASN A 116 3.74 14.81 -15.83
CA ASN A 116 4.88 15.20 -14.98
C ASN A 116 4.46 15.58 -13.54
N LYS A 117 3.16 15.58 -13.25
CA LYS A 117 2.61 15.84 -11.92
C LYS A 117 1.48 14.85 -11.63
N VAL A 118 1.37 14.45 -10.38
CA VAL A 118 0.29 13.62 -9.85
C VAL A 118 -0.63 14.50 -9.02
N VAL A 119 -1.93 14.39 -9.24
CA VAL A 119 -2.94 15.04 -8.40
C VAL A 119 -2.93 14.36 -7.04
N SER A 120 -2.77 15.16 -6.00
CA SER A 120 -2.79 14.69 -4.62
C SER A 120 -3.97 15.29 -3.86
N TYR A 121 -4.34 14.66 -2.75
CA TYR A 121 -5.34 15.12 -1.80
C TYR A 121 -4.86 14.83 -0.37
N PRO A 122 -5.16 15.69 0.61
CA PRO A 122 -4.93 15.38 2.02
C PRO A 122 -6.00 14.42 2.53
N HIS A 123 -5.63 13.62 3.53
CA HIS A 123 -6.60 12.92 4.35
C HIS A 123 -7.07 13.89 5.45
N THR A 124 -8.29 14.38 5.30
CA THR A 124 -8.97 15.15 6.32
C THR A 124 -9.74 14.21 7.24
N GLN A 125 -9.78 14.52 8.51
CA GLN A 125 -10.52 13.76 9.52
C GLN A 125 -11.16 14.73 10.51
N GLY A 126 -12.16 14.27 11.25
CA GLY A 126 -12.77 14.99 12.33
C GLY A 126 -13.43 14.01 13.31
N THR A 127 -13.41 14.29 14.60
CA THR A 127 -14.11 13.50 15.61
C THR A 127 -15.62 13.78 15.60
N THR A 128 -16.01 14.93 15.01
CA THR A 128 -17.40 15.33 14.75
C THR A 128 -17.54 15.76 13.29
N ILE A 129 -18.76 15.83 12.80
CA ILE A 129 -19.04 16.33 11.44
C ILE A 129 -18.62 17.79 11.30
N ASP A 130 -18.85 18.62 12.33
CA ASP A 130 -18.44 20.02 12.34
C ASP A 130 -16.93 20.15 12.16
N GLN A 131 -16.14 19.42 12.94
CA GLN A 131 -14.69 19.41 12.81
C GLN A 131 -14.21 18.89 11.45
N LEU A 132 -14.89 17.87 10.89
CA LEU A 132 -14.59 17.39 9.55
C LEU A 132 -14.80 18.50 8.50
N VAL A 133 -15.92 19.23 8.60
CA VAL A 133 -16.24 20.35 7.70
C VAL A 133 -15.17 21.43 7.81
N GLU A 134 -14.83 21.87 9.04
CA GLU A 134 -13.77 22.85 9.28
C GLU A 134 -12.44 22.43 8.64
N ASN A 135 -12.01 21.20 8.89
CA ASN A 135 -10.74 20.67 8.32
C ASN A 135 -10.79 20.57 6.78
N CYS A 136 -11.95 20.31 6.19
CA CYS A 136 -12.12 20.34 4.73
C CYS A 136 -12.02 21.76 4.18
N VAL A 137 -12.64 22.74 4.84
CA VAL A 137 -12.54 24.17 4.47
C VAL A 137 -11.09 24.64 4.53
N GLU A 138 -10.39 24.35 5.64
CA GLU A 138 -8.97 24.69 5.78
C GLU A 138 -8.10 24.08 4.66
N ALA A 139 -8.37 22.83 4.28
CA ALA A 139 -7.66 22.18 3.19
C ALA A 139 -7.91 22.89 1.85
N VAL A 140 -9.15 23.27 1.55
CA VAL A 140 -9.50 24.01 0.32
C VAL A 140 -8.84 25.41 0.32
N GLU A 141 -8.89 26.14 1.44
CA GLU A 141 -8.22 27.42 1.59
C GLU A 141 -6.69 27.32 1.45
N ALA A 142 -6.09 26.22 1.87
CA ALA A 142 -4.67 25.91 1.63
C ALA A 142 -4.35 25.55 0.16
N GLY A 143 -5.36 25.54 -0.73
CA GLY A 143 -5.20 25.32 -2.17
C GLY A 143 -5.35 23.87 -2.62
N TRP A 144 -5.78 22.95 -1.77
CA TRP A 144 -6.09 21.58 -2.19
C TRP A 144 -7.39 21.55 -3.03
N LYS A 145 -7.32 20.91 -4.19
CA LYS A 145 -8.49 20.79 -5.11
C LYS A 145 -9.38 19.60 -4.77
N PHE A 146 -8.88 18.66 -4.01
CA PHE A 146 -9.56 17.44 -3.60
C PHE A 146 -9.25 17.17 -2.14
N VAL A 147 -10.25 16.74 -1.42
CA VAL A 147 -10.15 16.27 -0.03
C VAL A 147 -10.70 14.86 0.07
N ARG A 148 -10.21 14.10 1.05
CA ARG A 148 -10.67 12.74 1.31
C ARG A 148 -10.78 12.52 2.82
N TRP A 149 -11.84 11.85 3.23
CA TRP A 149 -11.98 11.34 4.59
C TRP A 149 -12.45 9.89 4.59
N GLY A 150 -12.24 9.21 5.72
CA GLY A 150 -12.76 7.87 5.99
C GLY A 150 -14.21 7.93 6.43
N GLN A 151 -14.98 6.88 6.16
CA GLN A 151 -16.29 6.72 6.74
C GLN A 151 -16.14 6.49 8.25
N PRO A 152 -17.03 7.05 9.08
CA PRO A 152 -17.03 6.76 10.51
C PRO A 152 -17.35 5.28 10.72
N GLU A 153 -16.56 4.67 11.56
CA GLU A 153 -16.85 3.34 12.05
C GLU A 153 -17.83 3.50 13.21
N THR A 154 -19.09 3.19 12.97
CA THR A 154 -20.09 3.19 14.02
C THR A 154 -19.99 1.88 14.80
N GLY A 155 -19.76 1.98 16.11
CA GLY A 155 -19.75 0.82 17.00
C GLY A 155 -21.08 0.07 16.93
N GLY A 156 -21.04 -1.21 16.57
CA GLY A 156 -22.19 -2.10 16.65
C GLY A 156 -22.48 -2.52 18.09
N ALA A 157 -23.47 -3.39 18.27
CA ALA A 157 -23.93 -3.88 19.58
C ALA A 157 -22.84 -4.62 20.40
N PHE A 158 -21.67 -4.83 19.87
CA PHE A 158 -20.54 -5.47 20.52
C PHE A 158 -19.37 -4.48 20.63
N GLU A 159 -19.39 -3.65 21.66
CA GLU A 159 -18.26 -2.79 21.99
C GLU A 159 -17.12 -3.62 22.59
N THR A 160 -16.24 -4.10 21.76
CA THR A 160 -14.95 -4.62 22.22
C THR A 160 -13.90 -3.51 22.08
N PRO A 161 -13.24 -3.07 23.17
CA PRO A 161 -12.20 -2.04 23.08
C PRO A 161 -11.15 -2.37 22.03
N GLY A 162 -10.90 -1.44 21.11
CA GLY A 162 -9.92 -1.59 20.04
C GLY A 162 -10.39 -2.38 18.81
N ILE A 163 -11.66 -2.80 18.77
CA ILE A 163 -12.26 -3.41 17.59
C ILE A 163 -13.41 -2.51 17.13
N SER A 164 -13.26 -2.00 15.93
CA SER A 164 -14.28 -1.20 15.24
C SER A 164 -15.11 -2.12 14.35
N VAL A 165 -16.41 -2.05 14.49
CA VAL A 165 -17.36 -2.82 13.68
C VAL A 165 -18.13 -1.85 12.79
N LEU A 166 -18.05 -2.06 11.48
CA LEU A 166 -18.85 -1.30 10.53
C LEU A 166 -20.33 -1.70 10.63
N GLU A 167 -21.18 -0.72 10.96
CA GLU A 167 -22.64 -0.85 10.85
C GLU A 167 -23.10 -0.17 9.55
N PRO A 168 -23.41 -0.92 8.48
CA PRO A 168 -23.63 -0.34 7.16
C PRO A 168 -24.79 0.66 7.09
N VAL A 169 -25.89 0.39 7.77
CA VAL A 169 -27.10 1.24 7.69
C VAL A 169 -26.86 2.60 8.36
N GLU A 170 -26.29 2.60 9.55
CA GLU A 170 -25.97 3.85 10.27
C GLU A 170 -24.83 4.61 9.58
N SER A 171 -23.82 3.90 9.11
CA SER A 171 -22.71 4.51 8.36
C SER A 171 -23.17 5.22 7.07
N MET A 172 -24.14 4.66 6.35
CA MET A 172 -24.71 5.31 5.17
C MET A 172 -25.39 6.64 5.49
N LYS A 173 -26.16 6.72 6.58
CA LYS A 173 -26.82 7.96 7.01
C LYS A 173 -25.79 9.05 7.32
N ILE A 174 -24.78 8.70 8.12
CA ILE A 174 -23.71 9.61 8.49
C ILE A 174 -22.91 10.06 7.25
N ALA A 175 -22.62 9.13 6.33
CA ALA A 175 -21.90 9.45 5.09
C ALA A 175 -22.64 10.47 4.22
N VAL A 176 -23.97 10.33 4.10
CA VAL A 176 -24.80 11.29 3.35
C VAL A 176 -24.76 12.66 4.01
N GLU A 177 -24.91 12.73 5.34
CA GLU A 177 -24.85 13.99 6.09
C GLU A 177 -23.47 14.66 5.97
N GLN A 178 -22.39 13.92 6.17
CA GLN A 178 -21.01 14.41 6.00
C GLN A 178 -20.81 15.00 4.59
N MET A 179 -21.19 14.24 3.56
CA MET A 179 -21.02 14.66 2.17
C MET A 179 -21.80 15.94 1.88
N SER A 180 -23.06 16.02 2.32
CA SER A 180 -23.91 17.21 2.12
C SER A 180 -23.30 18.43 2.79
N ARG A 181 -22.92 18.33 4.05
CA ARG A 181 -22.37 19.45 4.83
C ARG A 181 -21.02 19.92 4.32
N VAL A 182 -20.13 19.00 3.96
CA VAL A 182 -18.85 19.36 3.34
C VAL A 182 -19.09 20.02 1.97
N ARG A 183 -20.00 19.48 1.14
CA ARG A 183 -20.32 20.03 -0.18
C ARG A 183 -20.94 21.45 -0.13
N GLU A 184 -21.67 21.76 0.92
CA GLU A 184 -22.24 23.09 1.13
C GLU A 184 -21.21 24.12 1.60
N ALA A 185 -20.13 23.64 2.26
CA ALA A 185 -19.11 24.51 2.85
C ALA A 185 -17.93 24.83 1.90
N VAL A 186 -17.70 23.99 0.84
CA VAL A 186 -16.53 24.10 -0.06
C VAL A 186 -16.92 24.23 -1.57
#